data_51da1cd1a0e159b79300af0948635655
#
_entry.id   51da1cd1a0e159b79300af0948635655
#
_cell.length_a   1.000
_cell.length_b   1.000
_cell.length_c   1.000
_cell.angle_alpha   90.00
_cell.angle_beta   90.00
_cell.angle_gamma   90.00
#
_symmetry.space_group_name_H-M   'P 1'
#
loop_
_entity.id
_entity.type
_entity.pdbx_description
1 polymer ?
#
loop_
_entity_poly.entity_id
_entity_poly.type
_entity_poly.pdbx_seq_one_letter_code
_entity_poly.pdbx_strand_id
1 'polypeptide(L)'
;MGEDVRIQIEELLSNPEMLILKKPFTRGADRQNMYCGREKTAQINEAIKATLPKFKKRVVTQEQFARELDPACHDVLFDDNLPSLCVKVNDGGYVDIKFERQALPIQENIKNKQLMHLTGNKMSFTMIDTNPTDVQRQNFIIFKQYWDKRNQDGMKTKMVDAQLSYGEGGLLYYFDYNGAIKSRLISYKDGYVLIPHNDRNGDRILDCIYYEKDGVEYIDCYDATYMTRWTKDNDTTDENNGWVRHEAVIHGFKEIPIVTKWGDVAWGKVQNLIESYEVLYNIFNAIQRRFGWGILYIKGKFKDQAQKINGSVVLNDSSIDGKGDAKYLAPPTPDGMLDTMKSIFKSIQIGSSTTFLMPEDINMSGDISGIAVQLTLSQDNELAARNVIEWQNVADKMVRLFKYGLSVELVNEGINPTAITEFENLNINAKFKVWRPFSETEYNQMLISLVGSGILSKESGIELNTASKPDEKARIEKEEKEKRELEATFVDNVTIQDDYRNQTTTTSDGYALYNNNNTGNNPIN
;
A
#
# COMPACT_ATOMS: atom_id res chain seq x y z
N MET A 1 3.00 -28.80 -22.19
CA MET A 1 2.57 -27.45 -22.69
C MET A 1 3.06 -26.28 -21.83
N GLY A 2 3.59 -26.48 -20.63
CA GLY A 2 4.07 -25.37 -19.77
C GLY A 2 5.56 -25.01 -19.89
N GLU A 3 6.41 -25.96 -20.24
CA GLU A 3 7.85 -25.74 -20.34
C GLU A 3 8.27 -25.08 -21.68
N ASP A 4 7.70 -25.49 -22.79
CA ASP A 4 7.98 -24.91 -24.10
C ASP A 4 7.61 -23.41 -24.20
N VAL A 5 6.54 -22.98 -23.51
CA VAL A 5 6.13 -21.57 -23.48
C VAL A 5 7.07 -20.72 -22.61
N ARG A 6 7.62 -21.29 -21.53
CA ARG A 6 8.60 -20.62 -20.67
C ARG A 6 9.94 -20.41 -21.38
N ILE A 7 10.41 -21.42 -22.09
CA ILE A 7 11.65 -21.34 -22.87
C ILE A 7 11.52 -20.32 -23.99
N GLN A 8 10.38 -20.29 -24.70
CA GLN A 8 10.10 -19.27 -25.71
C GLN A 8 10.00 -17.85 -25.13
N ILE A 9 9.44 -17.66 -23.95
CA ILE A 9 9.38 -16.35 -23.28
C ILE A 9 10.77 -15.92 -22.80
N GLU A 10 11.60 -16.83 -22.30
CA GLU A 10 12.98 -16.54 -21.89
C GLU A 10 13.89 -16.26 -23.09
N GLU A 11 13.74 -16.97 -24.21
CA GLU A 11 14.43 -16.66 -25.48
C GLU A 11 13.96 -15.32 -26.06
N LEU A 12 12.67 -15.00 -25.99
CA LEU A 12 12.11 -13.71 -26.44
C LEU A 12 12.57 -12.53 -25.57
N LEU A 13 12.70 -12.73 -24.27
CA LEU A 13 13.22 -11.71 -23.33
C LEU A 13 14.75 -11.55 -23.45
N SER A 14 15.45 -12.57 -23.96
CA SER A 14 16.89 -12.52 -24.22
C SER A 14 17.26 -12.02 -25.61
N ASN A 15 16.28 -11.94 -26.55
CA ASN A 15 16.54 -11.50 -27.91
C ASN A 15 15.91 -10.11 -28.17
N PRO A 16 16.70 -9.02 -28.10
CA PRO A 16 16.21 -7.64 -28.24
C PRO A 16 15.59 -7.34 -29.61
N GLU A 17 15.88 -8.13 -30.65
CA GLU A 17 15.32 -7.94 -32.00
C GLU A 17 13.81 -8.22 -32.08
N MET A 18 13.25 -9.02 -31.18
CA MET A 18 11.80 -9.34 -31.17
C MET A 18 10.93 -8.29 -30.49
N LEU A 19 11.50 -7.32 -29.76
CA LEU A 19 10.79 -6.19 -29.16
C LEU A 19 10.61 -5.00 -30.13
N ILE A 20 11.05 -5.15 -31.37
CA ILE A 20 10.94 -4.09 -32.39
C ILE A 20 9.54 -4.12 -32.99
N LEU A 21 8.71 -3.18 -32.58
CA LEU A 21 7.46 -2.85 -33.24
C LEU A 21 7.72 -2.56 -34.75
N LYS A 22 7.07 -3.30 -35.63
CA LYS A 22 7.00 -2.95 -37.04
C LYS A 22 6.30 -1.59 -37.16
N LYS A 23 7.10 -0.56 -37.35
CA LYS A 23 6.86 0.87 -37.49
C LYS A 23 5.43 1.35 -37.78
N PRO A 24 5.13 2.54 -37.19
CA PRO A 24 4.82 3.69 -38.02
C PRO A 24 5.66 4.91 -37.60
N PHE A 25 6.80 5.13 -38.24
CA PHE A 25 7.53 6.40 -38.09
C PHE A 25 7.55 7.15 -39.43
N THR A 26 7.02 8.37 -39.37
CA THR A 26 7.06 9.33 -40.46
C THR A 26 8.44 9.97 -40.56
N ARG A 27 9.00 9.96 -41.76
CA ARG A 27 10.35 10.42 -42.15
C ARG A 27 10.74 11.86 -41.79
N GLY A 28 9.90 12.66 -41.13
CA GLY A 28 10.13 14.08 -40.87
C GLY A 28 10.84 14.41 -39.54
N ALA A 29 10.74 13.51 -38.53
CA ALA A 29 11.29 13.75 -37.19
C ALA A 29 12.78 13.37 -37.07
N ASP A 30 13.32 12.56 -37.98
CA ASP A 30 14.64 11.97 -37.83
C ASP A 30 15.82 12.97 -38.00
N ARG A 31 15.64 14.08 -38.76
CA ARG A 31 16.74 15.02 -39.01
C ARG A 31 17.02 16.01 -37.87
N GLN A 32 16.01 16.43 -37.12
CA GLN A 32 16.20 17.32 -35.96
C GLN A 32 16.74 16.57 -34.74
N ASN A 33 16.38 15.28 -34.59
CA ASN A 33 16.89 14.42 -33.51
C ASN A 33 18.33 13.96 -33.70
N MET A 34 18.88 13.95 -34.93
CA MET A 34 20.26 13.53 -35.17
C MET A 34 21.32 14.52 -34.62
N TYR A 35 21.06 15.82 -34.57
CA TYR A 35 21.99 16.81 -34.01
C TYR A 35 21.90 16.92 -32.48
N CYS A 36 20.72 16.84 -31.88
CA CYS A 36 20.56 16.68 -30.44
C CYS A 36 21.05 15.32 -29.92
N GLY A 37 21.05 14.29 -30.76
CA GLY A 37 21.40 12.92 -30.39
C GLY A 37 22.87 12.71 -30.01
N ARG A 38 23.81 13.43 -30.64
CA ARG A 38 25.25 13.23 -30.37
C ARG A 38 25.70 13.78 -29.02
N GLU A 39 25.23 14.96 -28.62
CA GLU A 39 25.53 15.52 -27.29
C GLU A 39 24.85 14.72 -26.19
N LYS A 40 23.60 14.35 -26.39
CA LYS A 40 22.87 13.49 -25.43
C LYS A 40 23.50 12.11 -25.31
N THR A 41 23.95 11.51 -26.43
CA THR A 41 24.61 10.19 -26.39
C THR A 41 25.95 10.26 -25.66
N ALA A 42 26.71 11.34 -25.78
CA ALA A 42 27.93 11.55 -25.02
C ALA A 42 27.64 11.71 -23.52
N GLN A 43 26.64 12.49 -23.16
CA GLN A 43 26.20 12.66 -21.77
C GLN A 43 25.67 11.34 -21.17
N ILE A 44 24.92 10.56 -21.94
CA ILE A 44 24.42 9.25 -21.54
C ILE A 44 25.59 8.29 -21.30
N ASN A 45 26.56 8.23 -22.21
CA ASN A 45 27.73 7.37 -22.05
C ASN A 45 28.57 7.76 -20.81
N GLU A 46 28.74 9.06 -20.53
CA GLU A 46 29.40 9.53 -19.32
C GLU A 46 28.60 9.18 -18.05
N ALA A 47 27.27 9.33 -18.09
CA ALA A 47 26.38 8.94 -17.01
C ALA A 47 26.48 7.44 -16.71
N ILE A 48 26.51 6.60 -17.73
CA ILE A 48 26.67 5.14 -17.59
C ILE A 48 28.03 4.82 -16.98
N LYS A 49 29.13 5.38 -17.49
CA LYS A 49 30.47 5.20 -16.93
C LYS A 49 30.56 5.63 -15.47
N ALA A 50 29.86 6.70 -15.08
CA ALA A 50 29.78 7.15 -13.70
C ALA A 50 28.92 6.26 -12.79
N THR A 51 28.02 5.44 -13.37
CA THR A 51 27.13 4.54 -12.66
C THR A 51 27.81 3.24 -12.26
N LEU A 52 28.65 2.69 -13.16
CA LEU A 52 29.29 1.40 -12.99
C LEU A 52 29.98 1.19 -11.63
N PRO A 53 30.64 2.18 -11.01
CA PRO A 53 31.20 2.04 -9.65
C PRO A 53 30.22 2.32 -8.51
N LYS A 54 29.08 2.97 -8.76
CA LYS A 54 28.17 3.47 -7.70
C LYS A 54 27.10 2.48 -7.27
N PHE A 55 26.75 1.50 -8.09
CA PHE A 55 25.65 0.59 -7.79
C PHE A 55 25.90 -0.29 -6.56
N LYS A 56 27.17 -0.70 -6.31
CA LYS A 56 27.51 -1.56 -5.17
C LYS A 56 27.11 -0.95 -3.82
N LYS A 57 27.25 0.38 -3.66
CA LYS A 57 26.84 1.06 -2.43
C LYS A 57 25.33 1.00 -2.20
N ARG A 58 24.55 1.06 -3.26
CA ARG A 58 23.09 0.95 -3.16
C ARG A 58 22.63 -0.44 -2.78
N VAL A 59 23.22 -1.46 -3.39
CA VAL A 59 22.94 -2.88 -3.04
C VAL A 59 23.14 -3.11 -1.55
N VAL A 60 24.26 -2.64 -0.97
CA VAL A 60 24.53 -2.76 0.46
C VAL A 60 23.47 -2.07 1.32
N THR A 61 23.03 -0.88 0.92
CA THR A 61 21.98 -0.16 1.67
C THR A 61 20.63 -0.90 1.62
N GLN A 62 20.27 -1.44 0.47
CA GLN A 62 19.03 -2.21 0.31
C GLN A 62 19.08 -3.55 1.03
N GLU A 63 20.24 -4.19 1.05
CA GLU A 63 20.46 -5.40 1.85
C GLU A 63 20.28 -5.11 3.35
N GLN A 64 20.79 -3.98 3.83
CA GLN A 64 20.55 -3.55 5.21
C GLN A 64 19.05 -3.39 5.49
N PHE A 65 18.31 -2.70 4.62
CA PHE A 65 16.85 -2.55 4.80
C PHE A 65 16.12 -3.88 4.75
N ALA A 66 16.54 -4.81 3.90
CA ALA A 66 15.97 -6.15 3.84
C ALA A 66 16.19 -6.92 5.16
N ARG A 67 17.38 -6.79 5.76
CA ARG A 67 17.70 -7.39 7.07
C ARG A 67 16.91 -6.76 8.21
N GLU A 68 16.74 -5.44 8.20
CA GLU A 68 15.92 -4.73 9.19
C GLU A 68 14.43 -5.07 9.10
N LEU A 69 13.94 -5.41 7.90
CA LEU A 69 12.55 -5.79 7.67
C LEU A 69 12.24 -7.24 8.07
N ASP A 70 13.24 -8.13 7.98
CA ASP A 70 13.07 -9.54 8.32
C ASP A 70 13.40 -9.79 9.81
N PRO A 71 12.41 -10.09 10.67
CA PRO A 71 12.66 -10.36 12.09
C PRO A 71 13.69 -11.47 12.34
N ALA A 72 13.85 -12.41 11.42
CA ALA A 72 14.84 -13.48 11.55
C ALA A 72 16.29 -12.99 11.42
N CYS A 73 16.49 -11.78 10.90
CA CYS A 73 17.79 -11.16 10.68
C CYS A 73 18.14 -10.04 11.68
N HIS A 74 17.26 -9.76 12.67
CA HIS A 74 17.50 -8.70 13.65
C HIS A 74 18.69 -8.99 14.56
N ASP A 75 19.50 -7.97 14.80
CA ASP A 75 20.74 -8.10 15.57
C ASP A 75 20.51 -8.59 17.01
N VAL A 76 19.34 -8.31 17.59
CA VAL A 76 18.96 -8.76 18.95
C VAL A 76 18.99 -10.28 19.10
N LEU A 77 18.77 -11.03 18.02
CA LEU A 77 18.81 -12.50 18.02
C LEU A 77 20.25 -13.04 18.18
N PHE A 78 21.24 -12.26 17.76
CA PHE A 78 22.64 -12.63 17.68
C PHE A 78 23.51 -11.91 18.74
N ASP A 79 22.92 -11.00 19.54
CA ASP A 79 23.67 -10.23 20.54
C ASP A 79 24.05 -11.08 21.75
N ASP A 80 25.32 -11.44 21.85
CA ASP A 80 25.85 -12.25 22.95
C ASP A 80 25.93 -11.51 24.29
N ASN A 81 25.77 -10.19 24.33
CA ASN A 81 25.80 -9.37 25.55
C ASN A 81 24.48 -9.39 26.32
N LEU A 82 23.40 -9.94 25.77
CA LEU A 82 22.12 -10.03 26.47
C LEU A 82 22.21 -11.04 27.63
N PRO A 83 21.46 -10.81 28.73
CA PRO A 83 21.52 -11.63 29.93
C PRO A 83 21.31 -13.12 29.66
N SER A 84 22.13 -13.95 30.28
CA SER A 84 22.00 -15.41 30.36
C SER A 84 21.80 -15.87 31.80
N LEU A 85 21.28 -17.07 31.99
CA LEU A 85 21.17 -17.69 33.29
C LEU A 85 22.37 -18.63 33.52
N CYS A 86 23.25 -18.23 34.42
CA CYS A 86 24.35 -19.10 34.85
C CYS A 86 23.86 -20.09 35.91
N VAL A 87 23.84 -21.38 35.59
CA VAL A 87 23.37 -22.45 36.49
C VAL A 87 24.56 -23.33 36.87
N LYS A 88 24.72 -23.57 38.16
CA LYS A 88 25.73 -24.49 38.69
C LYS A 88 25.29 -25.94 38.40
N VAL A 89 26.13 -26.71 37.76
CA VAL A 89 25.89 -28.13 37.47
C VAL A 89 26.48 -29.00 38.59
N ASN A 90 25.97 -30.23 38.75
CA ASN A 90 26.35 -31.16 39.82
C ASN A 90 27.85 -31.44 39.89
N ASP A 91 28.59 -31.28 38.84
CA ASP A 91 30.05 -31.49 38.74
C ASP A 91 30.86 -30.24 39.20
N GLY A 92 30.24 -29.26 39.77
CA GLY A 92 30.89 -28.01 40.24
C GLY A 92 31.16 -26.97 39.14
N GLY A 93 30.82 -27.26 37.90
CA GLY A 93 30.89 -26.33 36.78
C GLY A 93 29.68 -25.39 36.70
N TYR A 94 29.82 -24.36 35.88
CA TYR A 94 28.71 -23.45 35.55
C TYR A 94 28.36 -23.61 34.10
N VAL A 95 27.06 -23.64 33.79
CA VAL A 95 26.54 -23.65 32.43
C VAL A 95 25.69 -22.41 32.22
N ASP A 96 26.01 -21.66 31.19
CA ASP A 96 25.20 -20.53 30.77
C ASP A 96 24.03 -21.02 29.93
N ILE A 97 22.83 -20.82 30.43
CA ILE A 97 21.58 -21.06 29.71
C ILE A 97 21.18 -19.74 29.07
N LYS A 98 21.33 -19.66 27.74
CA LYS A 98 20.86 -18.52 26.97
C LYS A 98 19.34 -18.54 26.94
N PHE A 99 18.69 -17.41 27.26
CA PHE A 99 17.26 -17.28 27.07
C PHE A 99 16.95 -17.19 25.58
N GLU A 100 15.81 -17.75 25.18
CA GLU A 100 15.29 -17.59 23.85
C GLU A 100 15.02 -16.10 23.58
N ARG A 101 15.62 -15.60 22.52
CA ARG A 101 15.53 -14.20 22.11
C ARG A 101 14.41 -14.03 21.11
N GLN A 102 13.77 -12.89 21.15
CA GLN A 102 12.62 -12.57 20.32
C GLN A 102 12.86 -11.25 19.59
N ALA A 103 12.70 -11.29 18.29
CA ALA A 103 12.60 -10.10 17.44
C ALA A 103 11.13 -9.77 17.19
N LEU A 104 10.83 -8.51 17.00
CA LEU A 104 9.46 -8.00 16.85
C LEU A 104 9.26 -7.42 15.45
N PRO A 105 8.16 -7.75 14.74
CA PRO A 105 7.91 -7.27 13.38
C PRO A 105 7.38 -5.82 13.38
N ILE A 106 8.02 -4.90 14.12
CA ILE A 106 7.58 -3.50 14.25
C ILE A 106 7.73 -2.77 12.91
N GLN A 107 8.85 -2.97 12.21
CA GLN A 107 9.13 -2.39 10.90
C GLN A 107 8.07 -2.78 9.88
N GLU A 108 7.72 -4.07 9.83
CA GLU A 108 6.69 -4.58 8.94
C GLU A 108 5.31 -3.99 9.25
N ASN A 109 4.97 -3.85 10.53
CA ASN A 109 3.71 -3.26 10.96
C ASN A 109 3.61 -1.78 10.57
N ILE A 110 4.69 -0.99 10.75
CA ILE A 110 4.76 0.40 10.31
C ILE A 110 4.55 0.48 8.79
N LYS A 111 5.31 -0.32 8.03
CA LYS A 111 5.23 -0.38 6.57
C LYS A 111 3.82 -0.73 6.09
N ASN A 112 3.25 -1.80 6.61
CA ASN A 112 1.93 -2.29 6.17
C ASN A 112 0.84 -1.26 6.43
N LYS A 113 0.91 -0.52 7.55
CA LYS A 113 -0.05 0.51 7.86
C LYS A 113 0.08 1.72 6.93
N GLN A 114 1.29 2.21 6.70
CA GLN A 114 1.54 3.30 5.74
C GLN A 114 1.16 2.90 4.31
N LEU A 115 1.44 1.66 3.92
CA LEU A 115 1.02 1.09 2.63
C LEU A 115 -0.50 1.12 2.48
N MET A 116 -1.23 0.65 3.50
CA MET A 116 -2.69 0.61 3.48
C MET A 116 -3.29 2.02 3.34
N HIS A 117 -2.79 2.99 4.10
CA HIS A 117 -3.27 4.38 4.00
C HIS A 117 -3.11 4.96 2.59
N LEU A 118 -2.01 4.63 1.90
CA LEU A 118 -1.71 5.18 0.58
C LEU A 118 -2.36 4.39 -0.56
N THR A 119 -2.53 3.08 -0.42
CA THR A 119 -2.95 2.19 -1.52
C THR A 119 -4.25 1.44 -1.28
N GLY A 120 -4.85 1.55 -0.11
CA GLY A 120 -6.09 0.83 0.23
C GLY A 120 -7.30 1.18 -0.64
N ASN A 121 -7.24 2.32 -1.34
CA ASN A 121 -8.23 2.70 -2.35
C ASN A 121 -7.62 2.64 -3.76
N LYS A 122 -8.46 2.34 -4.76
CA LYS A 122 -8.09 2.51 -6.18
C LYS A 122 -7.80 3.98 -6.48
N MET A 123 -7.00 4.25 -7.50
CA MET A 123 -6.77 5.60 -8.01
C MET A 123 -8.08 6.19 -8.56
N SER A 124 -8.29 7.48 -8.33
CA SER A 124 -9.40 8.20 -8.93
C SER A 124 -8.95 8.92 -10.20
N PHE A 125 -9.76 8.83 -11.24
CA PHE A 125 -9.52 9.45 -12.54
C PHE A 125 -10.64 10.41 -12.88
N THR A 126 -10.28 11.62 -13.30
CA THR A 126 -11.22 12.63 -13.79
C THR A 126 -10.69 13.23 -15.09
N MET A 127 -11.57 13.54 -16.02
CA MET A 127 -11.19 14.33 -17.18
C MET A 127 -11.01 15.80 -16.76
N ILE A 128 -9.97 16.45 -17.29
CA ILE A 128 -9.71 17.87 -17.01
C ILE A 128 -10.60 18.76 -17.88
N ASP A 129 -10.92 18.30 -19.08
CA ASP A 129 -11.71 19.05 -20.04
C ASP A 129 -13.15 19.26 -19.52
N THR A 130 -13.62 20.51 -19.47
CA THR A 130 -14.96 20.89 -18.99
C THR A 130 -16.07 20.45 -19.93
N ASN A 131 -15.80 20.41 -21.25
CA ASN A 131 -16.75 20.00 -22.29
C ASN A 131 -16.12 18.92 -23.17
N PRO A 132 -15.94 17.68 -22.66
CA PRO A 132 -15.31 16.61 -23.42
C PRO A 132 -16.21 16.18 -24.59
N THR A 133 -15.57 15.91 -25.73
CA THR A 133 -16.24 15.32 -26.89
C THR A 133 -16.69 13.89 -26.60
N ASP A 134 -17.60 13.34 -27.40
CA ASP A 134 -18.06 11.96 -27.23
C ASP A 134 -16.90 10.97 -27.44
N VAL A 135 -15.97 11.26 -28.33
CA VAL A 135 -14.75 10.47 -28.55
C VAL A 135 -13.87 10.47 -27.30
N GLN A 136 -13.67 11.63 -26.67
CA GLN A 136 -12.90 11.71 -25.43
C GLN A 136 -13.57 10.93 -24.29
N ARG A 137 -14.90 10.99 -24.15
CA ARG A 137 -15.65 10.20 -23.17
C ARG A 137 -15.48 8.69 -23.38
N GLN A 138 -15.60 8.24 -24.62
CA GLN A 138 -15.41 6.85 -25.01
C GLN A 138 -13.97 6.38 -24.69
N ASN A 139 -12.98 7.15 -25.10
CA ASN A 139 -11.57 6.83 -24.84
C ASN A 139 -11.23 6.83 -23.35
N PHE A 140 -11.87 7.68 -22.56
CA PHE A 140 -11.74 7.67 -21.09
C PHE A 140 -12.32 6.39 -20.47
N ILE A 141 -13.48 5.92 -20.96
CA ILE A 141 -14.07 4.65 -20.53
C ILE A 141 -13.15 3.48 -20.88
N ILE A 142 -12.64 3.45 -22.12
CA ILE A 142 -11.69 2.44 -22.60
C ILE A 142 -10.43 2.44 -21.71
N PHE A 143 -9.87 3.62 -21.42
CA PHE A 143 -8.73 3.76 -20.52
C PHE A 143 -8.98 3.11 -19.16
N LYS A 144 -10.11 3.42 -18.49
CA LYS A 144 -10.46 2.85 -17.19
C LYS A 144 -10.61 1.32 -17.27
N GLN A 145 -11.27 0.80 -18.30
CA GLN A 145 -11.46 -0.64 -18.48
C GLN A 145 -10.12 -1.37 -18.66
N TYR A 146 -9.22 -0.83 -19.47
CA TYR A 146 -7.90 -1.44 -19.66
C TYR A 146 -6.99 -1.27 -18.44
N TRP A 147 -7.10 -0.15 -17.70
CA TRP A 147 -6.41 0.05 -16.42
C TRP A 147 -6.77 -1.04 -15.41
N ASP A 148 -8.07 -1.32 -15.24
CA ASP A 148 -8.56 -2.39 -14.37
C ASP A 148 -8.18 -3.77 -14.92
N LYS A 149 -8.38 -4.03 -16.23
CA LYS A 149 -8.03 -5.30 -16.89
C LYS A 149 -6.54 -5.66 -16.72
N ARG A 150 -5.66 -4.66 -16.75
CA ARG A 150 -4.21 -4.83 -16.59
C ARG A 150 -3.76 -4.72 -15.12
N ASN A 151 -4.69 -4.61 -14.18
CA ASN A 151 -4.44 -4.51 -12.73
C ASN A 151 -3.38 -3.45 -12.36
N GLN A 152 -3.47 -2.25 -12.95
CA GLN A 152 -2.50 -1.19 -12.71
C GLN A 152 -2.52 -0.67 -11.26
N ASP A 153 -3.68 -0.72 -10.58
CA ASP A 153 -3.76 -0.42 -9.13
C ASP A 153 -2.99 -1.43 -8.29
N GLY A 154 -3.00 -2.71 -8.67
CA GLY A 154 -2.16 -3.72 -8.03
C GLY A 154 -0.67 -3.48 -8.26
N MET A 155 -0.28 -3.03 -9.45
CA MET A 155 1.11 -2.66 -9.74
C MET A 155 1.53 -1.41 -8.96
N LYS A 156 0.65 -0.41 -8.84
CA LYS A 156 0.84 0.75 -7.95
C LYS A 156 1.13 0.30 -6.51
N THR A 157 0.31 -0.59 -5.96
CA THR A 157 0.47 -1.10 -4.59
C THR A 157 1.82 -1.79 -4.41
N LYS A 158 2.23 -2.63 -5.36
CA LYS A 158 3.54 -3.29 -5.32
C LYS A 158 4.69 -2.30 -5.38
N MET A 159 4.57 -1.23 -6.19
CA MET A 159 5.58 -0.18 -6.30
C MET A 159 5.71 0.61 -4.99
N VAL A 160 4.59 0.94 -4.34
CA VAL A 160 4.60 1.61 -3.02
C VAL A 160 5.20 0.71 -1.96
N ASP A 161 4.83 -0.57 -1.93
CA ASP A 161 5.41 -1.56 -1.00
C ASP A 161 6.93 -1.67 -1.17
N ALA A 162 7.41 -1.73 -2.41
CA ALA A 162 8.85 -1.77 -2.71
C ALA A 162 9.58 -0.51 -2.20
N GLN A 163 8.99 0.68 -2.43
CA GLN A 163 9.58 1.93 -1.97
C GLN A 163 9.61 2.03 -0.43
N LEU A 164 8.52 1.66 0.25
CA LEU A 164 8.46 1.67 1.72
C LEU A 164 9.38 0.62 2.36
N SER A 165 9.66 -0.49 1.66
CA SER A 165 10.50 -1.59 2.14
C SER A 165 11.99 -1.39 1.87
N TYR A 166 12.36 -0.83 0.72
CA TYR A 166 13.74 -0.79 0.24
C TYR A 166 14.23 0.62 -0.13
N GLY A 167 13.40 1.66 0.14
CA GLY A 167 13.73 3.03 -0.22
C GLY A 167 13.60 3.34 -1.71
N GLU A 168 13.25 2.36 -2.53
CA GLU A 168 13.03 2.53 -3.96
C GLU A 168 11.95 1.60 -4.50
N GLY A 169 11.21 2.07 -5.49
CA GLY A 169 10.27 1.27 -6.25
C GLY A 169 10.17 1.81 -7.68
N GLY A 170 10.02 0.91 -8.63
CA GLY A 170 9.87 1.27 -10.03
C GLY A 170 8.90 0.36 -10.78
N LEU A 171 8.28 0.93 -11.81
CA LEU A 171 7.48 0.19 -12.79
C LEU A 171 8.05 0.44 -14.18
N LEU A 172 8.45 -0.63 -14.85
CA LEU A 172 8.83 -0.62 -16.26
C LEU A 172 7.60 -0.92 -17.10
N TYR A 173 7.24 -0.04 -18.03
CA TYR A 173 6.26 -0.28 -19.07
C TYR A 173 6.96 -0.77 -20.33
N TYR A 174 6.40 -1.79 -20.96
CA TYR A 174 6.94 -2.39 -22.18
C TYR A 174 5.81 -2.97 -23.04
N PHE A 175 6.11 -3.21 -24.30
CA PHE A 175 5.22 -3.92 -25.20
C PHE A 175 5.62 -5.39 -25.25
N ASP A 176 4.65 -6.28 -25.13
CA ASP A 176 4.89 -7.70 -25.36
C ASP A 176 5.00 -8.00 -26.88
N TYR A 177 5.28 -9.26 -27.21
CA TYR A 177 5.44 -9.70 -28.61
C TYR A 177 4.19 -9.49 -29.48
N ASN A 178 3.01 -9.33 -28.87
CA ASN A 178 1.76 -8.99 -29.57
C ASN A 178 1.54 -7.47 -29.69
N GLY A 179 2.44 -6.66 -29.17
CA GLY A 179 2.30 -5.21 -29.10
C GLY A 179 1.39 -4.72 -27.99
N ALA A 180 0.95 -5.60 -27.07
CA ALA A 180 0.13 -5.21 -25.94
C ALA A 180 0.97 -4.57 -24.81
N ILE A 181 0.44 -3.49 -24.22
CA ILE A 181 1.10 -2.82 -23.10
C ILE A 181 1.12 -3.71 -21.87
N LYS A 182 2.28 -3.85 -21.26
CA LYS A 182 2.52 -4.56 -19.99
C LYS A 182 3.29 -3.67 -19.04
N SER A 183 3.20 -4.01 -17.75
CA SER A 183 4.01 -3.36 -16.71
C SER A 183 4.70 -4.43 -15.85
N ARG A 184 5.94 -4.13 -15.42
CA ARG A 184 6.75 -4.99 -14.58
C ARG A 184 7.26 -4.20 -13.39
N LEU A 185 7.18 -4.79 -12.21
CA LEU A 185 7.80 -4.23 -11.01
C LEU A 185 9.33 -4.35 -11.12
N ILE A 186 10.02 -3.29 -10.74
CA ILE A 186 11.46 -3.25 -10.51
C ILE A 186 11.66 -3.00 -9.02
N SER A 187 12.14 -4.02 -8.32
CA SER A 187 12.30 -4.00 -6.87
C SER A 187 13.53 -4.80 -6.46
N TYR A 188 14.15 -4.40 -5.36
CA TYR A 188 15.25 -5.16 -4.75
C TYR A 188 14.83 -6.60 -4.37
N LYS A 189 13.57 -6.79 -3.95
CA LYS A 189 13.03 -8.13 -3.64
C LYS A 189 13.12 -9.09 -4.83
N ASP A 190 12.99 -8.57 -6.06
CA ASP A 190 13.07 -9.34 -7.29
C ASP A 190 14.49 -9.35 -7.88
N GLY A 191 15.47 -8.84 -7.13
CA GLY A 191 16.88 -8.78 -7.53
C GLY A 191 17.22 -7.62 -8.46
N TYR A 192 16.36 -6.58 -8.54
CA TYR A 192 16.58 -5.42 -9.40
C TYR A 192 16.90 -4.18 -8.58
N VAL A 193 17.91 -3.42 -9.03
CA VAL A 193 18.30 -2.13 -8.43
C VAL A 193 18.17 -1.03 -9.46
N LEU A 194 17.49 0.05 -9.09
CA LEU A 194 17.30 1.22 -9.95
C LEU A 194 18.41 2.25 -9.73
N ILE A 195 18.94 2.78 -10.82
CA ILE A 195 19.97 3.80 -10.79
C ILE A 195 19.58 4.93 -11.74
N PRO A 196 18.97 5.98 -11.21
CA PRO A 196 18.54 7.11 -12.02
C PRO A 196 19.69 8.08 -12.27
N HIS A 197 19.68 8.72 -13.43
CA HIS A 197 20.57 9.81 -13.78
C HIS A 197 19.79 11.05 -14.16
N ASN A 198 20.13 12.14 -13.52
CA ASN A 198 19.58 13.45 -13.82
C ASN A 198 20.67 14.31 -14.45
N ASP A 199 20.26 15.27 -15.27
CA ASP A 199 21.13 16.32 -15.76
C ASP A 199 21.47 17.36 -14.67
N ARG A 200 22.17 18.42 -15.03
CA ARG A 200 22.54 19.51 -14.12
C ARG A 200 21.34 20.31 -13.60
N ASN A 201 20.22 20.28 -14.32
CA ASN A 201 18.98 20.95 -13.95
C ASN A 201 18.07 20.09 -13.09
N GLY A 202 18.41 18.81 -12.91
CA GLY A 202 17.61 17.82 -12.20
C GLY A 202 16.66 17.04 -13.09
N ASP A 203 16.66 17.28 -14.41
CA ASP A 203 15.83 16.53 -15.34
C ASP A 203 16.36 15.11 -15.54
N ARG A 204 15.45 14.14 -15.56
CA ARG A 204 15.78 12.73 -15.77
C ARG A 204 16.19 12.47 -17.21
N ILE A 205 17.42 12.04 -17.40
CA ILE A 205 17.99 11.72 -18.72
C ILE A 205 18.08 10.22 -18.99
N LEU A 206 18.23 9.42 -17.93
CA LEU A 206 18.45 7.98 -18.03
C LEU A 206 17.99 7.27 -16.77
N ASP A 207 17.38 6.10 -16.92
CA ASP A 207 17.18 5.15 -15.84
C ASP A 207 17.91 3.85 -16.15
N CYS A 208 18.75 3.38 -15.26
CA CYS A 208 19.43 2.10 -15.37
C CYS A 208 18.84 1.09 -14.37
N ILE A 209 18.72 -0.17 -14.80
CA ILE A 209 18.30 -1.29 -13.99
C ILE A 209 19.48 -2.26 -13.90
N TYR A 210 20.02 -2.43 -12.70
CA TYR A 210 21.04 -3.44 -12.43
C TYR A 210 20.38 -4.72 -11.93
N TYR A 211 20.85 -5.86 -12.41
CA TYR A 211 20.46 -7.19 -11.94
C TYR A 211 21.51 -8.22 -12.29
N GLU A 212 21.48 -9.35 -11.57
CA GLU A 212 22.29 -10.50 -11.85
C GLU A 212 21.39 -11.67 -12.29
N LYS A 213 21.78 -12.35 -13.36
CA LYS A 213 21.10 -13.55 -13.84
C LYS A 213 22.13 -14.58 -14.29
N ASP A 214 22.00 -15.80 -13.79
CA ASP A 214 22.87 -16.94 -14.12
C ASP A 214 24.37 -16.66 -13.89
N GLY A 215 24.70 -15.86 -12.87
CA GLY A 215 26.07 -15.47 -12.52
C GLY A 215 26.66 -14.37 -13.41
N VAL A 216 25.85 -13.79 -14.32
CA VAL A 216 26.25 -12.65 -15.15
C VAL A 216 25.54 -11.39 -14.66
N GLU A 217 26.33 -10.32 -14.48
CA GLU A 217 25.79 -9.00 -14.12
C GLU A 217 25.30 -8.27 -15.36
N TYR A 218 24.13 -7.64 -15.27
CA TYR A 218 23.49 -6.87 -16.33
C TYR A 218 23.16 -5.46 -15.87
N ILE A 219 23.27 -4.50 -16.78
CA ILE A 219 22.72 -3.17 -16.62
C ILE A 219 21.94 -2.80 -17.86
N ASP A 220 20.63 -2.63 -17.72
CA ASP A 220 19.73 -2.17 -18.77
C ASP A 220 19.49 -0.67 -18.57
N CYS A 221 19.91 0.15 -19.53
CA CYS A 221 19.81 1.60 -19.48
C CYS A 221 18.72 2.07 -20.45
N TYR A 222 17.75 2.83 -19.93
CA TYR A 222 16.63 3.38 -20.68
C TYR A 222 16.74 4.89 -20.78
N ASP A 223 16.89 5.41 -21.98
CA ASP A 223 16.74 6.83 -22.28
C ASP A 223 15.32 7.15 -22.80
N ALA A 224 15.11 8.30 -23.41
CA ALA A 224 13.79 8.67 -23.94
C ALA A 224 13.35 7.82 -25.17
N THR A 225 14.28 7.13 -25.85
CA THR A 225 14.04 6.44 -27.12
C THR A 225 14.57 5.02 -27.13
N TYR A 226 15.75 4.81 -26.52
CA TYR A 226 16.50 3.57 -26.63
C TYR A 226 16.65 2.87 -25.29
N MET A 227 16.72 1.55 -25.35
CA MET A 227 17.24 0.69 -24.29
C MET A 227 18.60 0.17 -24.72
N THR A 228 19.60 0.30 -23.87
CA THR A 228 20.96 -0.20 -24.09
C THR A 228 21.32 -1.17 -22.97
N ARG A 229 21.67 -2.39 -23.31
CA ARG A 229 22.11 -3.42 -22.36
C ARG A 229 23.63 -3.43 -22.25
N TRP A 230 24.09 -3.58 -21.03
CA TRP A 230 25.49 -3.81 -20.69
C TRP A 230 25.60 -5.13 -19.92
N THR A 231 26.58 -5.96 -20.30
CA THR A 231 26.89 -7.21 -19.59
C THR A 231 28.31 -7.14 -19.06
N LYS A 232 28.54 -7.72 -17.89
CA LYS A 232 29.88 -7.80 -17.35
C LYS A 232 30.56 -9.06 -17.81
N ASP A 233 31.66 -8.91 -18.52
CA ASP A 233 32.57 -9.97 -18.90
C ASP A 233 33.78 -9.95 -17.95
N ASN A 234 34.00 -11.01 -17.18
CA ASN A 234 35.08 -11.10 -16.22
C ASN A 234 36.46 -11.31 -16.87
N ASP A 235 36.47 -11.66 -18.16
CA ASP A 235 37.73 -11.95 -18.88
C ASP A 235 38.31 -10.72 -19.58
N THR A 236 37.60 -9.60 -19.67
CA THR A 236 38.08 -8.38 -20.33
C THR A 236 38.51 -7.32 -19.31
N THR A 237 39.76 -6.85 -19.44
CA THR A 237 40.36 -5.75 -18.65
C THR A 237 40.30 -4.42 -19.39
N ASP A 238 39.18 -4.11 -20.01
CA ASP A 238 38.99 -2.90 -20.81
C ASP A 238 38.78 -1.63 -19.97
N GLU A 239 38.82 -0.45 -20.60
CA GLU A 239 38.55 0.88 -20.02
C GLU A 239 37.22 0.98 -19.26
N ASN A 240 36.28 0.05 -19.48
CA ASN A 240 34.96 -0.04 -18.85
C ASN A 240 34.90 -1.08 -17.71
N ASN A 241 36.03 -1.49 -17.14
CA ASN A 241 36.06 -2.48 -16.05
C ASN A 241 35.34 -3.80 -16.38
N GLY A 242 35.49 -4.30 -17.60
CA GLY A 242 34.87 -5.55 -18.05
C GLY A 242 33.41 -5.43 -18.51
N TRP A 243 32.86 -4.21 -18.62
CA TRP A 243 31.51 -4.03 -19.12
C TRP A 243 31.46 -3.93 -20.64
N VAL A 244 30.68 -4.82 -21.27
CA VAL A 244 30.47 -4.88 -22.73
C VAL A 244 29.12 -4.28 -23.06
N ARG A 245 29.11 -3.30 -23.97
CA ARG A 245 27.88 -2.67 -24.48
C ARG A 245 27.29 -3.47 -25.63
N HIS A 246 26.00 -3.76 -25.54
CA HIS A 246 25.21 -4.33 -26.64
C HIS A 246 24.56 -3.24 -27.51
N GLU A 247 24.01 -3.65 -28.63
CA GLU A 247 23.31 -2.75 -29.55
C GLU A 247 22.09 -2.12 -28.86
N ALA A 248 21.83 -0.85 -29.15
CA ALA A 248 20.71 -0.12 -28.60
C ALA A 248 19.41 -0.47 -29.34
N VAL A 249 18.36 -0.78 -28.60
CA VAL A 249 17.05 -1.18 -29.12
C VAL A 249 16.02 -0.08 -28.82
N ILE A 250 15.16 0.22 -29.79
CA ILE A 250 14.07 1.19 -29.60
C ILE A 250 12.98 0.53 -28.75
N HIS A 251 12.64 1.16 -27.60
CA HIS A 251 11.61 0.63 -26.69
C HIS A 251 10.17 1.06 -27.02
N GLY A 252 9.97 1.94 -28.01
CA GLY A 252 8.66 2.31 -28.54
C GLY A 252 7.90 3.39 -27.78
N PHE A 253 8.38 3.90 -26.66
CA PHE A 253 7.81 5.03 -25.93
C PHE A 253 8.46 6.37 -26.33
N LYS A 254 7.75 7.49 -26.04
CA LYS A 254 8.24 8.86 -26.30
C LYS A 254 9.05 9.44 -25.12
N GLU A 255 9.03 8.79 -23.99
CA GLU A 255 9.75 9.16 -22.76
C GLU A 255 10.32 7.89 -22.11
N ILE A 256 11.18 8.04 -21.11
CA ILE A 256 11.74 6.90 -20.34
C ILE A 256 10.60 6.06 -19.78
N PRO A 257 10.47 4.77 -20.17
CA PRO A 257 9.31 3.93 -19.85
C PRO A 257 9.32 3.41 -18.40
N ILE A 258 10.14 3.99 -17.54
CA ILE A 258 10.26 3.60 -16.14
C ILE A 258 9.70 4.71 -15.25
N VAL A 259 8.70 4.35 -14.45
CA VAL A 259 8.21 5.19 -13.35
C VAL A 259 9.01 4.85 -12.12
N THR A 260 9.62 5.84 -11.46
CA THR A 260 10.47 5.61 -10.29
C THR A 260 10.03 6.48 -9.12
N LYS A 261 10.09 5.94 -7.91
CA LYS A 261 9.95 6.69 -6.66
C LYS A 261 11.08 6.31 -5.72
N TRP A 262 11.70 7.33 -5.17
CA TRP A 262 12.77 7.27 -4.17
C TRP A 262 12.27 7.89 -2.89
N GLY A 263 12.72 7.37 -1.77
CA GLY A 263 12.39 7.91 -0.46
C GLY A 263 13.04 7.09 0.65
N ASP A 264 12.78 7.47 1.87
CA ASP A 264 13.21 6.70 3.04
C ASP A 264 12.31 5.46 3.19
N VAL A 265 12.86 4.40 3.81
CA VAL A 265 12.03 3.26 4.25
C VAL A 265 11.07 3.71 5.36
N ALA A 266 9.96 3.02 5.51
CA ALA A 266 8.87 3.41 6.41
C ALA A 266 9.33 3.61 7.88
N TRP A 267 10.30 2.85 8.32
CA TRP A 267 10.83 2.83 9.69
C TRP A 267 12.18 3.55 9.85
N GLY A 268 12.79 4.05 8.77
CA GLY A 268 14.18 4.53 8.78
C GLY A 268 14.50 5.57 9.85
N LYS A 269 13.52 6.44 10.20
CA LYS A 269 13.69 7.45 11.25
C LYS A 269 13.66 6.91 12.67
N VAL A 270 13.13 5.71 12.86
CA VAL A 270 12.88 5.12 14.18
C VAL A 270 13.61 3.80 14.41
N GLN A 271 14.46 3.38 13.47
CA GLN A 271 15.18 2.10 13.55
C GLN A 271 15.94 1.95 14.89
N ASN A 272 16.70 2.94 15.31
CA ASN A 272 17.45 2.90 16.57
C ASN A 272 16.54 2.74 17.80
N LEU A 273 15.31 3.30 17.74
CA LEU A 273 14.34 3.16 18.83
C LEU A 273 13.75 1.74 18.84
N ILE A 274 13.55 1.15 17.67
CA ILE A 274 13.06 -0.23 17.55
C ILE A 274 14.11 -1.19 18.11
N GLU A 275 15.37 -1.06 17.73
CA GLU A 275 16.47 -1.87 18.26
C GLU A 275 16.57 -1.75 19.79
N SER A 276 16.51 -0.54 20.31
CA SER A 276 16.50 -0.30 21.76
C SER A 276 15.30 -0.95 22.45
N TYR A 277 14.13 -0.89 21.82
CA TYR A 277 12.92 -1.52 22.36
C TYR A 277 13.04 -3.04 22.38
N GLU A 278 13.56 -3.67 21.34
CA GLU A 278 13.79 -5.12 21.27
C GLU A 278 14.78 -5.60 22.33
N VAL A 279 15.87 -4.87 22.53
CA VAL A 279 16.84 -5.17 23.59
C VAL A 279 16.17 -5.12 24.96
N LEU A 280 15.45 -4.05 25.28
CA LEU A 280 14.74 -3.91 26.54
C LEU A 280 13.66 -4.98 26.73
N TYR A 281 12.94 -5.33 25.67
CA TYR A 281 11.93 -6.39 25.68
C TYR A 281 12.54 -7.74 26.04
N ASN A 282 13.69 -8.09 25.46
CA ASN A 282 14.40 -9.32 25.75
C ASN A 282 15.00 -9.34 27.18
N ILE A 283 15.54 -8.22 27.66
CA ILE A 283 15.99 -8.08 29.05
C ILE A 283 14.81 -8.25 30.01
N PHE A 284 13.68 -7.61 29.74
CA PHE A 284 12.47 -7.77 30.53
C PHE A 284 12.00 -9.23 30.61
N ASN A 285 11.93 -9.90 29.46
CA ASN A 285 11.57 -11.32 29.41
C ASN A 285 12.56 -12.21 30.18
N ALA A 286 13.85 -11.92 30.07
CA ALA A 286 14.89 -12.65 30.83
C ALA A 286 14.71 -12.45 32.35
N ILE A 287 14.43 -11.24 32.80
CA ILE A 287 14.13 -10.93 34.22
C ILE A 287 12.87 -11.67 34.67
N GLN A 288 11.80 -11.64 33.90
CA GLN A 288 10.54 -12.33 34.22
C GLN A 288 10.75 -13.86 34.31
N ARG A 289 11.46 -14.44 33.36
CA ARG A 289 11.79 -15.89 33.37
C ARG A 289 12.68 -16.25 34.55
N ARG A 290 13.63 -15.38 34.94
CA ARG A 290 14.54 -15.63 36.05
C ARG A 290 13.86 -15.50 37.41
N PHE A 291 13.01 -14.51 37.60
CA PHE A 291 12.40 -14.17 38.89
C PHE A 291 10.91 -14.49 38.97
N GLY A 292 10.27 -14.91 37.89
CA GLY A 292 8.86 -15.29 37.85
C GLY A 292 8.54 -16.49 38.75
N TRP A 293 9.54 -17.26 39.09
CA TRP A 293 9.50 -18.26 40.16
C TRP A 293 10.00 -17.61 41.44
N GLY A 294 9.11 -17.35 42.37
CA GLY A 294 9.47 -16.70 43.62
C GLY A 294 10.73 -17.30 44.25
N ILE A 295 11.64 -16.44 44.68
CA ILE A 295 12.85 -16.87 45.37
C ILE A 295 12.46 -17.24 46.79
N LEU A 296 12.62 -18.52 47.17
CA LEU A 296 12.42 -18.94 48.56
C LEU A 296 13.66 -18.51 49.35
N TYR A 297 13.49 -17.51 50.18
CA TYR A 297 14.50 -17.08 51.17
C TYR A 297 14.30 -17.85 52.46
N ILE A 298 15.32 -18.57 52.88
CA ILE A 298 15.30 -19.37 54.11
C ILE A 298 16.32 -18.80 55.07
N LYS A 299 15.86 -18.45 56.27
CA LYS A 299 16.71 -18.03 57.39
C LYS A 299 16.62 -19.07 58.51
N GLY A 300 17.72 -19.69 58.87
CA GLY A 300 17.76 -20.69 59.95
C GLY A 300 18.32 -22.04 59.51
N LYS A 301 18.44 -22.99 60.46
CA LYS A 301 18.86 -24.37 60.21
C LYS A 301 17.62 -25.25 60.21
N PHE A 302 17.30 -25.84 59.07
CA PHE A 302 16.23 -26.83 58.93
C PHE A 302 16.81 -28.24 58.98
N LYS A 303 16.18 -29.14 59.74
CA LYS A 303 16.69 -30.52 59.98
C LYS A 303 16.44 -31.47 58.83
N ASP A 304 15.41 -31.24 58.04
CA ASP A 304 15.02 -32.14 56.97
C ASP A 304 15.20 -31.52 55.58
N GLN A 305 15.50 -32.38 54.59
CA GLN A 305 15.59 -31.96 53.20
C GLN A 305 14.23 -31.48 52.72
N ALA A 306 14.24 -30.38 51.97
CA ALA A 306 13.06 -29.83 51.35
C ALA A 306 12.33 -30.89 50.48
N GLN A 307 11.09 -31.21 50.80
CA GLN A 307 10.29 -32.12 50.01
C GLN A 307 9.51 -31.34 48.93
N LYS A 308 9.62 -31.82 47.70
CA LYS A 308 8.79 -31.31 46.61
C LYS A 308 7.44 -32.01 46.64
N ILE A 309 6.38 -31.30 46.98
CA ILE A 309 5.00 -31.79 46.86
C ILE A 309 4.28 -30.95 45.80
N ASN A 310 3.87 -31.56 44.71
CA ASN A 310 3.15 -30.90 43.62
C ASN A 310 3.82 -29.62 43.07
N GLY A 311 5.13 -29.63 42.95
CA GLY A 311 5.88 -28.48 42.41
C GLY A 311 6.19 -27.39 43.45
N SER A 312 5.64 -27.47 44.64
CA SER A 312 5.92 -26.56 45.77
C SER A 312 6.96 -27.16 46.68
N VAL A 313 7.88 -26.32 47.13
CA VAL A 313 8.88 -26.72 48.15
C VAL A 313 8.24 -26.56 49.53
N VAL A 314 8.05 -27.66 50.23
CA VAL A 314 7.56 -27.66 51.64
C VAL A 314 8.76 -27.79 52.54
N LEU A 315 8.94 -26.84 53.44
CA LEU A 315 9.98 -26.83 54.45
C LEU A 315 9.37 -27.18 55.81
N ASN A 316 9.82 -28.26 56.40
CA ASN A 316 9.47 -28.57 57.79
C ASN A 316 10.42 -27.83 58.76
N ASP A 317 9.88 -26.92 59.56
CA ASP A 317 10.61 -26.25 60.61
C ASP A 317 10.73 -27.17 61.81
N SER A 318 11.91 -27.73 62.00
CA SER A 318 12.28 -28.48 63.20
C SER A 318 13.39 -27.72 63.95
N SER A 319 13.46 -26.40 63.85
CA SER A 319 14.47 -25.61 64.56
C SER A 319 14.20 -25.67 66.06
N ILE A 320 15.22 -26.09 66.83
CA ILE A 320 15.20 -26.22 68.30
C ILE A 320 14.95 -24.86 68.93
N ASP A 321 15.20 -23.74 68.26
CA ASP A 321 15.13 -22.39 68.76
C ASP A 321 13.91 -21.58 68.23
N GLY A 322 13.02 -22.14 67.45
CA GLY A 322 11.84 -21.44 66.90
C GLY A 322 12.12 -20.17 66.07
N LYS A 323 13.35 -19.98 65.61
CA LYS A 323 13.78 -18.77 64.86
C LYS A 323 13.96 -18.99 63.37
N GLY A 324 13.42 -20.07 62.85
CA GLY A 324 13.39 -20.32 61.40
C GLY A 324 12.37 -19.40 60.72
N ASP A 325 12.77 -18.74 59.64
CA ASP A 325 11.89 -17.94 58.78
C ASP A 325 12.08 -18.33 57.32
N ALA A 326 10.99 -18.56 56.65
CA ALA A 326 11.01 -18.87 55.21
C ALA A 326 10.00 -17.96 54.51
N LYS A 327 10.49 -17.14 53.62
CA LYS A 327 9.66 -16.21 52.84
C LYS A 327 9.89 -16.38 51.34
N TYR A 328 8.82 -16.36 50.57
CA TYR A 328 8.94 -16.12 49.14
C TYR A 328 9.17 -14.61 48.95
N LEU A 329 10.35 -14.30 48.41
CA LEU A 329 10.61 -12.96 47.93
C LEU A 329 9.84 -12.80 46.59
N ALA A 330 8.88 -11.91 46.61
CA ALA A 330 8.22 -11.52 45.37
C ALA A 330 9.25 -10.98 44.38
N PRO A 331 9.16 -11.32 43.11
CA PRO A 331 10.03 -10.71 42.09
C PRO A 331 9.84 -9.18 42.15
N PRO A 332 10.93 -8.40 41.99
CA PRO A 332 10.77 -6.96 41.87
C PRO A 332 9.81 -6.67 40.71
N THR A 333 8.77 -5.87 40.97
CA THR A 333 7.88 -5.37 39.94
C THR A 333 8.70 -4.46 39.03
N PRO A 334 8.89 -4.80 37.75
CA PRO A 334 9.71 -3.98 36.86
C PRO A 334 8.91 -2.80 36.26
N ASP A 335 8.11 -2.11 37.13
CA ASP A 335 7.20 -1.05 36.69
C ASP A 335 7.94 0.06 35.93
N GLY A 336 9.12 0.49 36.42
CA GLY A 336 9.93 1.48 35.75
C GLY A 336 10.42 1.02 34.35
N MET A 337 10.65 -0.29 34.15
CA MET A 337 11.05 -0.82 32.86
C MET A 337 9.88 -0.87 31.89
N LEU A 338 8.70 -1.26 32.34
CA LEU A 338 7.47 -1.23 31.57
C LEU A 338 7.13 0.19 31.12
N ASP A 339 7.26 1.17 32.00
CA ASP A 339 7.01 2.58 31.68
C ASP A 339 8.03 3.10 30.65
N THR A 340 9.30 2.70 30.77
CA THR A 340 10.32 3.02 29.77
C THR A 340 9.98 2.39 28.41
N MET A 341 9.58 1.12 28.37
CA MET A 341 9.16 0.44 27.15
C MET A 341 7.95 1.12 26.51
N LYS A 342 6.93 1.48 27.29
CA LYS A 342 5.77 2.25 26.79
C LYS A 342 6.18 3.60 26.21
N SER A 343 7.12 4.31 26.88
CA SER A 343 7.63 5.60 26.40
C SER A 343 8.38 5.46 25.06
N ILE A 344 9.24 4.45 24.94
CA ILE A 344 9.96 4.19 23.68
C ILE A 344 8.98 3.80 22.58
N PHE A 345 8.01 2.93 22.85
CA PHE A 345 7.00 2.54 21.87
C PHE A 345 6.16 3.74 21.39
N LYS A 346 5.77 4.64 22.31
CA LYS A 346 5.12 5.90 21.95
C LYS A 346 6.02 6.79 21.08
N SER A 347 7.31 6.83 21.37
CA SER A 347 8.29 7.58 20.54
C SER A 347 8.44 6.97 19.16
N ILE A 348 8.38 5.64 19.02
CA ILE A 348 8.35 4.95 17.74
C ILE A 348 7.11 5.35 16.93
N GLN A 349 5.93 5.37 17.58
CA GLN A 349 4.69 5.79 16.91
C GLN A 349 4.77 7.24 16.41
N ILE A 350 5.22 8.17 17.27
CA ILE A 350 5.36 9.58 16.92
C ILE A 350 6.40 9.76 15.79
N GLY A 351 7.57 9.14 15.93
CA GLY A 351 8.67 9.29 14.97
C GLY A 351 8.38 8.68 13.60
N SER A 352 7.61 7.59 13.55
CA SER A 352 7.15 6.96 12.31
C SER A 352 5.86 7.59 11.77
N SER A 353 5.22 8.48 12.52
CA SER A 353 3.88 9.01 12.24
C SER A 353 2.86 7.87 12.00
N THR A 354 2.97 6.80 12.79
CA THR A 354 2.14 5.60 12.64
C THR A 354 1.56 5.23 14.00
N THR A 355 0.24 5.28 14.14
CA THR A 355 -0.47 5.00 15.39
C THR A 355 -0.92 3.55 15.42
N PHE A 356 -0.51 2.77 16.41
CA PHE A 356 -1.02 1.42 16.66
C PHE A 356 -2.11 1.51 17.73
N LEU A 357 -3.36 1.40 17.28
CA LEU A 357 -4.51 1.33 18.16
C LEU A 357 -4.60 -0.09 18.77
N MET A 358 -4.40 -0.17 20.07
CA MET A 358 -4.70 -1.39 20.80
C MET A 358 -6.16 -1.35 21.28
N PRO A 359 -6.87 -2.49 21.37
CA PRO A 359 -8.24 -2.53 21.88
C PRO A 359 -8.40 -1.88 23.26
N GLU A 360 -7.33 -1.88 24.04
CA GLU A 360 -7.25 -1.28 25.39
C GLU A 360 -7.21 0.26 25.35
N ASP A 361 -6.65 0.84 24.29
CA ASP A 361 -6.60 2.30 24.08
C ASP A 361 -7.96 2.86 23.66
N ILE A 362 -8.82 1.98 23.15
CA ILE A 362 -10.19 2.28 22.79
C ILE A 362 -11.04 1.89 23.99
N ASN A 363 -11.36 2.86 24.86
CA ASN A 363 -12.32 2.62 25.95
C ASN A 363 -13.64 2.11 25.36
N MET A 364 -13.86 0.81 25.44
CA MET A 364 -15.02 0.12 24.87
C MET A 364 -16.35 0.43 25.59
N SER A 365 -16.43 1.48 26.39
CA SER A 365 -17.66 1.92 27.03
C SER A 365 -18.45 2.86 26.11
N GLY A 366 -19.16 2.29 25.15
CA GLY A 366 -20.15 3.00 24.34
C GLY A 366 -19.59 3.66 23.08
N ASP A 367 -20.45 3.89 22.12
CA ASP A 367 -20.29 4.47 20.79
C ASP A 367 -19.08 5.39 20.61
N ILE A 368 -17.91 4.80 20.24
CA ILE A 368 -16.80 5.62 19.76
C ILE A 368 -17.19 6.11 18.38
N SER A 369 -17.48 7.41 18.28
CA SER A 369 -17.80 7.99 16.98
C SER A 369 -16.62 7.84 16.03
N GLY A 370 -16.87 7.60 14.74
CA GLY A 370 -15.83 7.53 13.71
C GLY A 370 -14.94 8.78 13.69
N ILE A 371 -15.46 9.93 14.17
CA ILE A 371 -14.71 11.19 14.36
C ILE A 371 -13.61 11.01 15.42
N ALA A 372 -13.90 10.36 16.54
CA ALA A 372 -12.90 10.14 17.59
C ALA A 372 -11.76 9.24 17.10
N VAL A 373 -12.08 8.19 16.34
CA VAL A 373 -11.07 7.34 15.69
C VAL A 373 -10.25 8.14 14.69
N GLN A 374 -10.88 8.98 13.86
CA GLN A 374 -10.17 9.84 12.90
C GLN A 374 -9.23 10.83 13.58
N LEU A 375 -9.62 11.41 14.71
CA LEU A 375 -8.77 12.31 15.49
C LEU A 375 -7.56 11.56 16.08
N THR A 376 -7.76 10.35 16.56
CA THR A 376 -6.65 9.50 17.07
C THR A 376 -5.66 9.16 15.95
N LEU A 377 -6.13 9.00 14.72
CA LEU A 377 -5.31 8.73 13.53
C LEU A 377 -4.86 10.00 12.80
N SER A 378 -4.90 11.18 13.44
CA SER A 378 -4.54 12.45 12.79
C SER A 378 -3.14 12.44 12.20
N GLN A 379 -2.14 11.93 12.94
CA GLN A 379 -0.75 11.85 12.48
C GLN A 379 -0.60 10.94 11.24
N ASP A 380 -1.25 9.78 11.24
CA ASP A 380 -1.30 8.87 10.08
C ASP A 380 -1.94 9.57 8.87
N ASN A 381 -3.03 10.32 9.09
CA ASN A 381 -3.72 11.05 8.03
C ASN A 381 -2.87 12.20 7.45
N GLU A 382 -2.11 12.91 8.29
CA GLU A 382 -1.18 13.96 7.85
C GLU A 382 -0.04 13.39 7.03
N LEU A 383 0.56 12.28 7.48
CA LEU A 383 1.59 11.58 6.72
C LEU A 383 1.05 11.11 5.36
N ALA A 384 -0.14 10.48 5.36
CA ALA A 384 -0.77 10.02 4.13
C ALA A 384 -1.07 11.16 3.16
N ALA A 385 -1.56 12.30 3.65
CA ALA A 385 -1.83 13.48 2.83
C ALA A 385 -0.55 14.04 2.19
N ARG A 386 0.54 14.13 2.95
CA ARG A 386 1.85 14.54 2.43
C ARG A 386 2.35 13.55 1.38
N ASN A 387 2.27 12.26 1.65
CA ASN A 387 2.69 11.22 0.72
C ASN A 387 1.89 11.27 -0.60
N VAL A 388 0.58 11.54 -0.55
CA VAL A 388 -0.23 11.72 -1.77
C VAL A 388 0.33 12.82 -2.66
N ILE A 389 0.75 13.97 -2.09
CA ILE A 389 1.35 15.07 -2.85
C ILE A 389 2.67 14.62 -3.48
N GLU A 390 3.51 13.92 -2.74
CA GLU A 390 4.79 13.42 -3.23
C GLU A 390 4.63 12.34 -4.32
N TRP A 391 3.54 11.57 -4.27
CA TRP A 391 3.24 10.52 -5.25
C TRP A 391 2.48 11.04 -6.48
N GLN A 392 2.08 12.32 -6.52
CA GLN A 392 1.33 12.87 -7.65
C GLN A 392 2.09 12.76 -8.97
N ASN A 393 3.38 13.12 -8.98
CA ASN A 393 4.22 13.00 -10.18
C ASN A 393 4.34 11.54 -10.69
N VAL A 394 4.33 10.58 -9.76
CA VAL A 394 4.35 9.14 -10.09
C VAL A 394 3.03 8.75 -10.75
N ALA A 395 1.89 9.17 -10.18
CA ALA A 395 0.57 8.92 -10.75
C ALA A 395 0.45 9.48 -12.17
N ASP A 396 0.87 10.72 -12.36
CA ASP A 396 0.83 11.39 -13.66
C ASP A 396 1.70 10.68 -14.70
N LYS A 397 2.91 10.24 -14.31
CA LYS A 397 3.79 9.48 -15.22
C LYS A 397 3.23 8.09 -15.53
N MET A 398 2.66 7.38 -14.55
CA MET A 398 1.98 6.09 -14.77
C MET A 398 0.86 6.23 -15.80
N VAL A 399 0.01 7.26 -15.65
CA VAL A 399 -1.10 7.51 -16.58
C VAL A 399 -0.59 7.86 -17.97
N ARG A 400 0.42 8.74 -18.09
CA ARG A 400 0.99 9.10 -19.40
C ARG A 400 1.53 7.89 -20.16
N LEU A 401 2.37 7.09 -19.48
CA LEU A 401 2.97 5.90 -20.10
C LEU A 401 1.91 4.85 -20.46
N PHE A 402 0.99 4.57 -19.54
CA PHE A 402 -0.08 3.61 -19.81
C PHE A 402 -1.02 4.08 -20.90
N LYS A 403 -1.43 5.35 -20.90
CA LYS A 403 -2.28 5.97 -21.91
C LYS A 403 -1.63 5.88 -23.30
N TYR A 404 -0.35 6.25 -23.40
CA TYR A 404 0.40 6.14 -24.65
C TYR A 404 0.53 4.68 -25.10
N GLY A 405 0.94 3.79 -24.22
CA GLY A 405 1.07 2.37 -24.55
C GLY A 405 -0.25 1.73 -24.99
N LEU A 406 -1.37 2.07 -24.34
CA LEU A 406 -2.70 1.62 -24.74
C LEU A 406 -3.08 2.13 -26.13
N SER A 407 -2.78 3.39 -26.43
CA SER A 407 -3.06 3.94 -27.77
C SER A 407 -2.30 3.21 -28.88
N VAL A 408 -1.06 2.82 -28.64
CA VAL A 408 -0.25 2.01 -29.57
C VAL A 408 -0.82 0.60 -29.69
N GLU A 409 -1.23 -0.04 -28.60
CA GLU A 409 -1.90 -1.35 -28.60
C GLU A 409 -3.15 -1.33 -29.47
N LEU A 410 -4.04 -0.34 -29.31
CA LEU A 410 -5.28 -0.20 -30.09
C LEU A 410 -5.04 0.01 -31.59
N VAL A 411 -3.97 0.70 -31.96
CA VAL A 411 -3.55 0.84 -33.36
C VAL A 411 -3.02 -0.48 -33.90
N ASN A 412 -2.19 -1.18 -33.16
CA ASN A 412 -1.60 -2.46 -33.56
C ASN A 412 -2.66 -3.56 -33.73
N GLU A 413 -3.66 -3.58 -32.87
CA GLU A 413 -4.82 -4.50 -32.97
C GLU A 413 -5.81 -4.11 -34.08
N GLY A 414 -5.63 -2.95 -34.72
CA GLY A 414 -6.53 -2.45 -35.78
C GLY A 414 -7.89 -2.00 -35.28
N ILE A 415 -8.06 -1.84 -33.94
CA ILE A 415 -9.32 -1.42 -33.34
C ILE A 415 -9.60 0.06 -33.61
N ASN A 416 -8.58 0.92 -33.44
CA ASN A 416 -8.69 2.35 -33.64
C ASN A 416 -7.40 2.92 -34.26
N PRO A 417 -7.34 3.16 -35.60
CA PRO A 417 -6.14 3.64 -36.26
C PRO A 417 -5.74 5.09 -35.85
N THR A 418 -6.66 5.87 -35.28
CA THR A 418 -6.43 7.25 -34.82
C THR A 418 -6.17 7.34 -33.32
N ALA A 419 -6.13 6.20 -32.62
CA ALA A 419 -6.02 6.14 -31.16
C ALA A 419 -4.86 6.97 -30.60
N ILE A 420 -3.69 6.98 -31.25
CA ILE A 420 -2.53 7.75 -30.75
C ILE A 420 -2.87 9.24 -30.62
N THR A 421 -3.44 9.84 -31.66
CA THR A 421 -3.82 11.26 -31.67
C THR A 421 -4.97 11.55 -30.70
N GLU A 422 -5.96 10.66 -30.66
CA GLU A 422 -7.13 10.82 -29.79
C GLU A 422 -6.77 10.72 -28.32
N PHE A 423 -5.93 9.75 -27.95
CA PHE A 423 -5.44 9.61 -26.56
C PHE A 423 -4.43 10.70 -26.18
N GLU A 424 -3.65 11.26 -27.10
CA GLU A 424 -2.82 12.43 -26.83
C GLU A 424 -3.67 13.61 -26.34
N ASN A 425 -4.81 13.83 -26.98
CA ASN A 425 -5.75 14.92 -26.65
C ASN A 425 -6.63 14.61 -25.41
N LEU A 426 -6.53 13.43 -24.82
CA LEU A 426 -7.27 13.05 -23.63
C LEU A 426 -6.50 13.46 -22.37
N ASN A 427 -6.97 14.48 -21.67
CA ASN A 427 -6.37 14.98 -20.44
C ASN A 427 -6.99 14.30 -19.23
N ILE A 428 -6.24 13.44 -18.57
CA ILE A 428 -6.65 12.68 -17.39
C ILE A 428 -5.92 13.22 -16.16
N ASN A 429 -6.67 13.61 -15.15
CA ASN A 429 -6.15 13.89 -13.82
C ASN A 429 -6.29 12.64 -12.96
N ALA A 430 -5.17 12.13 -12.48
CA ALA A 430 -5.12 10.95 -11.62
C ALA A 430 -4.70 11.36 -10.22
N LYS A 431 -5.36 10.81 -9.21
CA LYS A 431 -5.03 11.08 -7.80
C LYS A 431 -5.02 9.80 -7.00
N PHE A 432 -4.03 9.67 -6.11
CA PHE A 432 -4.10 8.70 -5.04
C PHE A 432 -5.23 9.10 -4.08
N LYS A 433 -6.08 8.13 -3.72
CA LYS A 433 -7.15 8.33 -2.75
C LYS A 433 -6.70 7.70 -1.43
N VAL A 434 -6.46 8.53 -0.43
CA VAL A 434 -6.09 8.06 0.91
C VAL A 434 -7.18 7.15 1.46
N TRP A 435 -6.78 5.97 1.92
CA TRP A 435 -7.68 5.10 2.66
C TRP A 435 -7.77 5.59 4.11
N ARG A 436 -8.98 5.64 4.62
CA ARG A 436 -9.27 5.99 6.02
C ARG A 436 -10.24 4.94 6.56
N PRO A 437 -10.04 4.47 7.78
CA PRO A 437 -11.06 3.67 8.43
C PRO A 437 -12.32 4.53 8.61
N PHE A 438 -13.46 4.00 8.20
CA PHE A 438 -14.77 4.64 8.37
C PHE A 438 -15.80 3.60 8.76
N SER A 439 -16.83 4.02 9.48
CA SER A 439 -18.01 3.21 9.73
C SER A 439 -18.84 3.19 8.45
N GLU A 440 -19.19 2.00 7.94
CA GLU A 440 -20.06 1.87 6.76
C GLU A 440 -21.40 2.59 6.98
N THR A 441 -21.92 2.56 8.21
CA THR A 441 -23.16 3.22 8.58
C THR A 441 -23.04 4.77 8.46
N GLU A 442 -21.96 5.34 9.02
CA GLU A 442 -21.72 6.78 8.94
C GLU A 442 -21.46 7.23 7.49
N TYR A 443 -20.73 6.43 6.72
CA TYR A 443 -20.47 6.70 5.31
C TYR A 443 -21.75 6.69 4.48
N ASN A 444 -22.60 5.70 4.69
CA ASN A 444 -23.88 5.62 4.00
C ASN A 444 -24.82 6.77 4.39
N GLN A 445 -24.85 7.18 5.67
CA GLN A 445 -25.59 8.36 6.12
C GLN A 445 -25.06 9.65 5.49
N MET A 446 -23.75 9.79 5.38
CA MET A 446 -23.13 10.92 4.67
C MET A 446 -23.52 10.95 3.19
N LEU A 447 -23.47 9.82 2.49
CA LEU A 447 -23.91 9.74 1.08
C LEU A 447 -25.38 10.11 0.91
N ILE A 448 -26.26 9.59 1.78
CA ILE A 448 -27.70 9.94 1.77
C ILE A 448 -27.89 11.45 1.98
N SER A 449 -27.15 12.04 2.93
CA SER A 449 -27.21 13.48 3.20
C SER A 449 -26.72 14.32 2.02
N LEU A 450 -25.62 13.94 1.36
CA LEU A 450 -25.06 14.64 0.21
C LEU A 450 -25.98 14.56 -1.02
N VAL A 451 -26.59 13.42 -1.27
CA VAL A 451 -27.55 13.23 -2.34
C VAL A 451 -28.85 13.98 -2.01
N GLY A 452 -29.33 13.90 -0.77
CA GLY A 452 -30.53 14.59 -0.31
C GLY A 452 -30.43 16.12 -0.35
N SER A 453 -29.24 16.67 -0.10
CA SER A 453 -28.95 18.11 -0.19
C SER A 453 -28.68 18.60 -1.63
N GLY A 454 -28.68 17.72 -2.63
CA GLY A 454 -28.39 18.06 -4.02
C GLY A 454 -26.93 18.41 -4.32
N ILE A 455 -26.01 18.20 -3.38
CA ILE A 455 -24.56 18.39 -3.58
C ILE A 455 -23.97 17.27 -4.44
N LEU A 456 -24.53 16.07 -4.30
CA LEU A 456 -24.11 14.89 -5.05
C LEU A 456 -25.29 14.37 -5.88
N SER A 457 -25.06 14.01 -7.15
CA SER A 457 -26.10 13.38 -7.97
C SER A 457 -26.44 11.98 -7.43
N LYS A 458 -27.67 11.52 -7.64
CA LYS A 458 -28.08 10.16 -7.29
C LYS A 458 -27.16 9.11 -7.93
N GLU A 459 -26.75 9.34 -9.17
CA GLU A 459 -25.86 8.50 -9.95
C GLU A 459 -24.48 8.36 -9.29
N SER A 460 -23.89 9.50 -8.92
CA SER A 460 -22.60 9.49 -8.19
C SER A 460 -22.73 8.87 -6.79
N GLY A 461 -23.88 9.04 -6.13
CA GLY A 461 -24.15 8.38 -4.85
C GLY A 461 -24.20 6.86 -4.97
N ILE A 462 -24.80 6.33 -6.04
CA ILE A 462 -24.85 4.90 -6.35
C ILE A 462 -23.45 4.36 -6.66
N GLU A 463 -22.65 5.08 -7.46
CA GLU A 463 -21.27 4.68 -7.80
C GLU A 463 -20.35 4.65 -6.57
N LEU A 464 -20.55 5.56 -5.62
CA LEU A 464 -19.74 5.63 -4.39
C LEU A 464 -20.18 4.63 -3.33
N ASN A 465 -21.39 4.09 -3.40
CA ASN A 465 -21.88 3.12 -2.45
C ASN A 465 -21.27 1.74 -2.73
N THR A 466 -20.53 1.20 -1.77
CA THR A 466 -19.85 -0.10 -1.87
C THR A 466 -20.81 -1.29 -2.01
N ALA A 467 -22.07 -1.14 -1.58
CA ALA A 467 -23.11 -2.17 -1.68
C ALA A 467 -23.86 -2.15 -3.03
N SER A 468 -23.63 -1.12 -3.88
CA SER A 468 -24.31 -1.01 -5.18
C SER A 468 -23.84 -2.07 -6.17
N LYS A 469 -24.79 -2.68 -6.88
CA LYS A 469 -24.51 -3.62 -7.97
C LYS A 469 -24.30 -2.86 -9.28
N PRO A 470 -23.59 -3.44 -10.27
CA PRO A 470 -23.36 -2.79 -11.56
C PRO A 470 -24.62 -2.29 -12.27
N ASP A 471 -25.78 -2.97 -12.05
CA ASP A 471 -27.06 -2.63 -12.68
C ASP A 471 -28.00 -1.83 -11.76
N GLU A 472 -27.52 -1.35 -10.61
CA GLU A 472 -28.37 -0.74 -9.59
C GLU A 472 -29.11 0.50 -10.09
N LYS A 473 -28.44 1.31 -10.94
CA LYS A 473 -29.06 2.47 -11.59
C LYS A 473 -30.28 2.09 -12.43
N ALA A 474 -30.13 1.09 -13.30
CA ALA A 474 -31.21 0.61 -14.16
C ALA A 474 -32.36 0.02 -13.35
N ARG A 475 -32.06 -0.63 -12.24
CA ARG A 475 -33.07 -1.19 -11.30
C ARG A 475 -33.84 -0.08 -10.60
N ILE A 476 -33.15 0.94 -10.08
CA ILE A 476 -33.77 2.11 -9.44
C ILE A 476 -34.65 2.86 -10.43
N GLU A 477 -34.18 3.12 -11.65
CA GLU A 477 -34.98 3.77 -12.69
C GLU A 477 -36.24 2.98 -13.03
N LYS A 478 -36.16 1.65 -13.07
CA LYS A 478 -37.29 0.78 -13.31
C LYS A 478 -38.29 0.82 -12.14
N GLU A 479 -37.80 0.74 -10.90
CA GLU A 479 -38.64 0.83 -9.69
C GLU A 479 -39.32 2.20 -9.57
N GLU A 480 -38.61 3.32 -9.87
CA GLU A 480 -39.20 4.67 -9.89
C GLU A 480 -40.27 4.81 -10.98
N LYS A 481 -40.07 4.17 -12.13
CA LYS A 481 -41.07 4.15 -13.21
C LYS A 481 -42.31 3.37 -12.81
N GLU A 482 -42.14 2.17 -12.28
CA GLU A 482 -43.24 1.35 -11.78
C GLU A 482 -44.01 2.05 -10.65
N LYS A 483 -43.30 2.75 -9.76
CA LYS A 483 -43.94 3.54 -8.70
C LYS A 483 -44.77 4.71 -9.24
N ARG A 484 -44.24 5.45 -10.24
CA ARG A 484 -45.00 6.54 -10.90
C ARG A 484 -46.22 6.02 -11.65
N GLU A 485 -46.14 4.87 -12.29
CA GLU A 485 -47.27 4.23 -12.97
C GLU A 485 -48.34 3.78 -11.96
N LEU A 486 -47.93 3.23 -10.80
CA LEU A 486 -48.82 2.90 -9.70
C LEU A 486 -49.49 4.14 -9.10
N GLU A 487 -48.74 5.24 -8.85
CA GLU A 487 -49.29 6.49 -8.34
C GLU A 487 -50.28 7.12 -9.34
N ALA A 488 -49.98 7.06 -10.64
CA ALA A 488 -50.89 7.56 -11.68
C ALA A 488 -52.20 6.75 -11.72
N THR A 489 -52.12 5.39 -11.61
CA THR A 489 -53.34 4.55 -11.54
C THR A 489 -54.12 4.76 -10.26
N PHE A 490 -53.49 5.13 -9.14
CA PHE A 490 -54.20 5.49 -7.91
C PHE A 490 -54.92 6.85 -8.05
N VAL A 491 -54.30 7.84 -8.67
CA VAL A 491 -54.91 9.16 -8.92
C VAL A 491 -56.11 9.01 -9.87
N ASP A 492 -55.97 8.25 -10.95
CA ASP A 492 -57.12 7.99 -11.88
C ASP A 492 -58.26 7.28 -11.19
N ASN A 493 -57.97 6.30 -10.31
CA ASN A 493 -59.05 5.59 -9.57
C ASN A 493 -59.73 6.50 -8.53
N VAL A 494 -59.00 7.45 -7.91
CA VAL A 494 -59.60 8.42 -6.97
C VAL A 494 -60.48 9.42 -7.73
N THR A 495 -60.03 9.91 -8.90
CA THR A 495 -60.81 10.83 -9.75
C THR A 495 -62.07 10.18 -10.29
N ILE A 496 -62.00 8.89 -10.66
CA ILE A 496 -63.18 8.10 -11.10
C ILE A 496 -64.17 7.89 -9.93
N GLN A 497 -63.71 7.70 -8.71
CA GLN A 497 -64.62 7.58 -7.55
C GLN A 497 -65.29 8.91 -7.19
N ASP A 498 -64.58 10.05 -7.33
CA ASP A 498 -65.17 11.36 -7.10
C ASP A 498 -66.16 11.77 -8.22
N ASP A 499 -65.91 11.37 -9.48
CA ASP A 499 -66.90 11.53 -10.56
C ASP A 499 -68.15 10.66 -10.37
N TYR A 500 -68.04 9.43 -9.88
CA TYR A 500 -69.19 8.61 -9.51
C TYR A 500 -69.96 9.17 -8.31
N ARG A 501 -69.31 9.79 -7.35
CA ARG A 501 -69.94 10.45 -6.21
C ARG A 501 -70.69 11.71 -6.62
N ASN A 502 -70.18 12.48 -7.57
CA ASN A 502 -70.83 13.70 -8.10
C ASN A 502 -71.97 13.39 -9.06
N GLN A 503 -71.98 12.24 -9.75
CA GLN A 503 -73.10 11.79 -10.61
C GLN A 503 -74.27 11.21 -9.82
N THR A 504 -74.10 10.76 -8.58
CA THR A 504 -75.16 10.25 -7.74
C THR A 504 -75.88 11.30 -6.89
N THR A 505 -75.47 12.59 -6.98
CA THR A 505 -76.09 13.69 -6.23
C THR A 505 -77.01 14.57 -7.06
N THR A 506 -77.33 14.26 -8.33
CA THR A 506 -78.28 15.00 -9.15
C THR A 506 -79.46 14.12 -9.59
N THR A 507 -80.25 13.61 -8.64
CA THR A 507 -81.65 13.25 -8.88
C THR A 507 -82.44 13.37 -7.59
N SER A 508 -83.36 14.39 -7.62
CA SER A 508 -84.62 14.51 -6.96
C SER A 508 -84.72 14.70 -5.45
N ASP A 509 -85.32 15.80 -5.16
CA ASP A 509 -86.27 16.07 -4.08
C ASP A 509 -85.76 16.30 -2.66
N GLY A 510 -85.86 17.59 -2.40
CA GLY A 510 -86.12 18.28 -1.19
C GLY A 510 -86.41 17.50 0.09
N TYR A 511 -85.64 17.79 1.03
CA TYR A 511 -86.04 18.19 2.38
C TYR A 511 -84.79 18.57 3.17
N ALA A 512 -84.78 19.82 3.60
CA ALA A 512 -83.87 20.34 4.59
C ALA A 512 -84.09 19.63 5.93
N LEU A 513 -83.03 19.15 6.57
CA LEU A 513 -83.00 19.09 8.03
C LEU A 513 -81.61 19.40 8.54
N TYR A 514 -81.55 20.55 9.20
CA TYR A 514 -80.56 20.97 10.14
C TYR A 514 -80.22 19.80 11.12
N ASN A 515 -78.98 19.60 11.41
CA ASN A 515 -78.55 19.49 12.81
C ASN A 515 -77.09 19.82 13.02
N ASN A 516 -76.95 20.88 13.76
CA ASN A 516 -75.83 21.23 14.59
C ASN A 516 -75.41 20.12 15.54
N ASN A 517 -74.15 20.07 15.82
CA ASN A 517 -73.51 20.04 17.16
C ASN A 517 -72.11 19.39 16.99
N ASN A 518 -71.09 20.16 17.12
CA ASN A 518 -70.51 20.79 18.30
C ASN A 518 -69.60 19.85 19.09
N THR A 519 -68.44 20.37 19.26
CA THR A 519 -67.50 20.17 20.40
C THR A 519 -66.87 18.78 20.56
N GLY A 520 -65.65 18.71 20.73
CA GLY A 520 -64.72 19.28 21.64
C GLY A 520 -63.39 18.64 21.64
N ASN A 521 -62.47 19.48 21.75
CA ASN A 521 -61.37 19.48 22.71
C ASN A 521 -60.73 18.17 23.17
N ASN A 522 -59.53 18.03 22.80
CA ASN A 522 -58.34 18.32 23.66
C ASN A 522 -57.58 17.08 24.21
N PRO A 523 -56.44 17.30 24.77
CA PRO A 523 -55.15 16.72 24.32
C PRO A 523 -54.52 15.86 25.44
N ILE A 524 -53.16 15.65 25.37
CA ILE A 524 -52.26 15.20 26.45
C ILE A 524 -52.00 13.66 26.44
N ASN A 525 -50.87 13.19 26.07
CA ASN A 525 -49.54 13.12 26.72
C ASN A 525 -48.50 12.62 25.72
#